data_01b7eaa2b629d5302f6a424ac05607e6
#
_entry.id   01b7eaa2b629d5302f6a424ac05607e6
#
_cell.length_a   1.000
_cell.length_b   1.000
_cell.length_c   1.000
_cell.angle_alpha   90.00
_cell.angle_beta   90.00
_cell.angle_gamma   90.00
#
_symmetry.space_group_name_H-M   'P 1'
#
loop_
_entity.id
_entity.type
_entity.pdbx_description
1 polymer ?
#
loop_
_entity_poly.entity_id
_entity_poly.type
_entity_poly.pdbx_seq_one_letter_code
_entity_poly.pdbx_strand_id
1 'polypeptide(L)'
;MNLLYCSEPLNNKTIDSEWKNEYLLAQAQGMQTHLFDYEMLRHEKDIKKALSKINSVTTKELCIYRGWMMPVEIYSMLYHGLLERNLQLINNPYEYKHCYYLPESYALIESMTPKSAWISKIDSADLLKQALSSFDGKPIIIKDYVKSQKHHWFDACYIPDSQDFEHAQKIINKFIELQGDNLEGGLVFREFVELESIGIHSKSKMPLTKEYRIFVLNKKPVSVIRYWDDMTYNDKEIPISKFKKIFTEVKSNFFTLDIAKLKNGDWVIIELGDGQVAEHMGSTGLENFYQQLSTAS
;
A
#
# COMPACT_ATOMS: atom_id res chain seq x y z
N MET A 1 -21.26 -2.83 11.10
CA MET A 1 -19.85 -2.63 10.66
C MET A 1 -19.41 -1.22 11.00
N ASN A 2 -18.27 -1.08 11.67
CA ASN A 2 -17.67 0.21 11.99
C ASN A 2 -16.57 0.53 10.98
N LEU A 3 -16.50 1.81 10.57
CA LEU A 3 -15.44 2.35 9.75
C LEU A 3 -14.76 3.51 10.47
N LEU A 4 -13.45 3.55 10.42
CA LEU A 4 -12.62 4.57 11.04
C LEU A 4 -11.92 5.38 9.96
N TYR A 5 -12.03 6.69 10.01
CA TYR A 5 -11.41 7.63 9.07
C TYR A 5 -10.56 8.68 9.77
N CYS A 6 -9.61 9.25 9.05
CA CYS A 6 -8.86 10.42 9.50
C CYS A 6 -9.75 11.66 9.49
N SER A 7 -9.63 12.49 10.52
CA SER A 7 -10.20 13.84 10.48
C SER A 7 -9.28 14.82 9.77
N GLU A 8 -9.84 15.96 9.34
CA GLU A 8 -9.05 17.09 8.84
C GLU A 8 -7.99 17.52 9.86
N PRO A 9 -6.76 17.82 9.42
CA PRO A 9 -5.66 18.18 10.33
C PRO A 9 -5.95 19.37 11.26
N LEU A 10 -6.65 20.39 10.74
CA LEU A 10 -6.98 21.60 11.49
C LEU A 10 -8.38 21.58 12.12
N ASN A 11 -9.17 20.55 11.82
CA ASN A 11 -10.54 20.42 12.35
C ASN A 11 -10.92 18.95 12.57
N ASN A 12 -10.58 18.45 13.71
CA ASN A 12 -10.84 17.05 14.08
C ASN A 12 -12.35 16.68 14.24
N LYS A 13 -13.28 17.56 13.82
CA LYS A 13 -14.73 17.30 13.75
C LYS A 13 -15.22 16.97 12.34
N THR A 14 -14.42 17.21 11.34
CA THR A 14 -14.75 16.97 9.93
C THR A 14 -13.86 15.87 9.35
N ILE A 15 -14.40 15.14 8.39
CA ILE A 15 -13.66 14.13 7.63
C ILE A 15 -12.58 14.82 6.78
N ASP A 16 -11.40 14.19 6.70
CA ASP A 16 -10.36 14.56 5.74
C ASP A 16 -10.93 14.57 4.31
N SER A 17 -10.62 15.63 3.54
CA SER A 17 -11.19 15.88 2.22
C SER A 17 -10.95 14.74 1.23
N GLU A 18 -9.79 14.08 1.29
CA GLU A 18 -9.44 12.96 0.41
C GLU A 18 -10.35 11.73 0.62
N TRP A 19 -10.81 11.51 1.85
CA TRP A 19 -11.65 10.37 2.22
C TRP A 19 -13.14 10.68 2.27
N LYS A 20 -13.53 11.92 1.92
CA LYS A 20 -14.91 12.40 2.07
C LYS A 20 -15.92 11.57 1.27
N ASN A 21 -15.60 11.20 0.04
CA ASN A 21 -16.51 10.41 -0.81
C ASN A 21 -16.73 9.02 -0.24
N GLU A 22 -15.67 8.36 0.23
CA GLU A 22 -15.74 7.06 0.89
C GLU A 22 -16.58 7.13 2.18
N TYR A 23 -16.33 8.16 2.99
CA TYR A 23 -17.07 8.39 4.24
C TYR A 23 -18.58 8.57 4.02
N LEU A 24 -18.98 9.38 3.03
CA LEU A 24 -20.37 9.60 2.72
C LEU A 24 -21.07 8.34 2.19
N LEU A 25 -20.39 7.56 1.37
CA LEU A 25 -20.90 6.28 0.89
C LEU A 25 -21.06 5.25 2.02
N ALA A 26 -20.11 5.18 2.94
CA ALA A 26 -20.22 4.32 4.11
C ALA A 26 -21.47 4.65 4.94
N GLN A 27 -21.73 5.94 5.18
CA GLN A 27 -22.92 6.39 5.88
C GLN A 27 -24.21 6.05 5.12
N ALA A 28 -24.21 6.25 3.79
CA ALA A 28 -25.35 5.90 2.94
C ALA A 28 -25.67 4.39 2.95
N GLN A 29 -24.65 3.53 3.18
CA GLN A 29 -24.80 2.09 3.35
C GLN A 29 -25.16 1.69 4.81
N GLY A 30 -25.45 2.65 5.69
CA GLY A 30 -25.83 2.40 7.07
C GLY A 30 -24.69 1.94 8.00
N MET A 31 -23.43 2.12 7.60
CA MET A 31 -22.28 1.79 8.43
C MET A 31 -22.05 2.87 9.49
N GLN A 32 -21.58 2.48 10.67
CA GLN A 32 -21.14 3.42 11.68
C GLN A 32 -19.77 3.98 11.32
N THR A 33 -19.66 5.31 11.24
CA THR A 33 -18.42 5.99 10.89
C THR A 33 -17.86 6.73 12.11
N HIS A 34 -16.56 6.61 12.32
CA HIS A 34 -15.82 7.26 13.38
C HIS A 34 -14.70 8.11 12.80
N LEU A 35 -14.41 9.23 13.44
CA LEU A 35 -13.28 10.08 13.10
C LEU A 35 -12.25 10.07 14.23
N PHE A 36 -10.97 9.96 13.89
CA PHE A 36 -9.87 10.13 14.83
C PHE A 36 -8.86 11.15 14.31
N ASP A 37 -8.10 11.71 15.21
CA ASP A 37 -7.08 12.71 14.90
C ASP A 37 -5.78 11.99 14.50
N TYR A 38 -5.57 11.88 13.17
CA TYR A 38 -4.40 11.22 12.60
C TYR A 38 -3.10 11.98 12.93
N GLU A 39 -3.10 13.33 12.87
CA GLU A 39 -1.93 14.15 13.14
C GLU A 39 -1.46 14.00 14.59
N MET A 40 -2.41 14.02 15.54
CA MET A 40 -2.14 13.77 16.95
C MET A 40 -1.50 12.41 17.18
N LEU A 41 -1.98 11.37 16.48
CA LEU A 41 -1.41 10.03 16.59
C LEU A 41 -0.03 9.94 15.92
N ARG A 42 0.09 10.47 14.71
CA ARG A 42 1.29 10.32 13.86
C ARG A 42 2.49 11.08 14.42
N HIS A 43 2.30 12.31 14.86
CA HIS A 43 3.36 13.22 15.27
C HIS A 43 3.55 13.28 16.78
N GLU A 44 2.45 13.36 17.54
CA GLU A 44 2.52 13.48 19.01
C GLU A 44 2.50 12.13 19.71
N LYS A 45 2.15 11.05 19.03
CA LYS A 45 2.00 9.68 19.56
C LYS A 45 1.04 9.62 20.77
N ASP A 46 0.08 10.56 20.85
CA ASP A 46 -0.91 10.62 21.93
C ASP A 46 -2.20 9.93 21.51
N ILE A 47 -2.25 8.60 21.69
CA ILE A 47 -3.40 7.76 21.33
C ILE A 47 -4.67 8.16 22.07
N LYS A 48 -4.57 8.65 23.32
CA LYS A 48 -5.74 9.04 24.12
C LYS A 48 -6.42 10.27 23.54
N LYS A 49 -5.62 11.28 23.15
CA LYS A 49 -6.16 12.47 22.49
C LYS A 49 -6.64 12.14 21.06
N ALA A 50 -5.89 11.35 20.31
CA ALA A 50 -6.26 10.95 18.95
C ALA A 50 -7.64 10.26 18.92
N LEU A 51 -7.94 9.41 19.89
CA LEU A 51 -9.21 8.67 19.98
C LEU A 51 -10.25 9.31 20.93
N SER A 52 -10.05 10.56 21.36
CA SER A 52 -10.90 11.20 22.38
C SER A 52 -12.39 11.31 22.03
N LYS A 53 -12.73 11.22 20.75
CA LYS A 53 -14.11 11.29 20.24
C LYS A 53 -14.75 9.93 19.98
N ILE A 54 -13.98 8.85 20.13
CA ILE A 54 -14.46 7.50 19.90
C ILE A 54 -14.88 6.90 21.24
N ASN A 55 -16.18 6.70 21.39
CA ASN A 55 -16.73 6.07 22.56
C ASN A 55 -16.48 4.56 22.56
N SER A 56 -16.34 3.98 23.75
CA SER A 56 -16.31 2.53 23.90
C SER A 56 -17.68 1.93 23.58
N VAL A 57 -17.67 0.79 22.90
CA VAL A 57 -18.87 -0.03 22.68
C VAL A 57 -18.94 -1.14 23.74
N THR A 58 -20.14 -1.68 23.98
CA THR A 58 -20.37 -2.65 25.07
C THR A 58 -19.84 -4.05 24.75
N THR A 59 -19.86 -4.41 23.49
CA THR A 59 -19.38 -5.70 22.97
C THR A 59 -18.30 -5.46 21.95
N LYS A 60 -17.43 -6.45 21.74
CA LYS A 60 -16.36 -6.37 20.74
C LYS A 60 -16.95 -6.31 19.34
N GLU A 61 -16.62 -5.27 18.61
CA GLU A 61 -17.10 -5.03 17.26
C GLU A 61 -15.94 -4.88 16.26
N LEU A 62 -16.15 -5.39 15.05
CA LEU A 62 -15.19 -5.25 13.97
C LEU A 62 -15.18 -3.82 13.43
N CYS A 63 -13.98 -3.31 13.18
CA CYS A 63 -13.73 -1.99 12.61
C CYS A 63 -12.76 -2.09 11.42
N ILE A 64 -13.03 -1.36 10.36
CA ILE A 64 -12.11 -1.21 9.23
C ILE A 64 -11.60 0.22 9.21
N TYR A 65 -10.30 0.39 9.23
CA TYR A 65 -9.67 1.69 9.00
C TYR A 65 -9.65 2.00 7.50
N ARG A 66 -10.01 3.21 7.12
CA ARG A 66 -9.86 3.76 5.76
C ARG A 66 -9.21 5.13 5.88
N GLY A 67 -7.94 5.22 5.51
CA GLY A 67 -7.19 6.45 5.72
C GLY A 67 -5.73 6.37 5.26
N TRP A 68 -4.98 7.34 5.70
CA TRP A 68 -3.57 7.50 5.35
C TRP A 68 -2.69 6.35 5.84
N MET A 69 -1.68 6.04 5.06
CA MET A 69 -0.63 5.08 5.44
C MET A 69 0.08 5.56 6.70
N MET A 70 0.46 4.62 7.56
CA MET A 70 1.20 4.92 8.79
C MET A 70 2.24 3.85 9.08
N PRO A 71 3.36 4.19 9.75
CA PRO A 71 4.32 3.21 10.21
C PRO A 71 3.69 2.14 11.09
N VAL A 72 4.27 0.95 11.09
CA VAL A 72 3.73 -0.22 11.81
C VAL A 72 3.58 0.04 13.30
N GLU A 73 4.49 0.78 13.93
CA GLU A 73 4.38 1.15 15.34
C GLU A 73 3.19 2.07 15.62
N ILE A 74 2.90 3.01 14.73
CA ILE A 74 1.75 3.93 14.84
C ILE A 74 0.45 3.16 14.63
N TYR A 75 0.41 2.25 13.65
CA TYR A 75 -0.73 1.35 13.45
C TYR A 75 -0.97 0.47 14.68
N SER A 76 0.09 -0.05 15.30
CA SER A 76 -0.01 -0.84 16.53
C SER A 76 -0.61 -0.04 17.69
N MET A 77 -0.23 1.24 17.83
CA MET A 77 -0.84 2.13 18.84
C MET A 77 -2.33 2.32 18.57
N LEU A 78 -2.72 2.57 17.30
CA LEU A 78 -4.11 2.70 16.89
C LEU A 78 -4.91 1.43 17.22
N TYR A 79 -4.38 0.27 16.80
CA TYR A 79 -5.01 -1.03 17.05
C TYR A 79 -5.31 -1.28 18.53
N HIS A 80 -4.30 -1.10 19.41
CA HIS A 80 -4.47 -1.34 20.84
C HIS A 80 -5.39 -0.29 21.51
N GLY A 81 -5.28 0.99 21.10
CA GLY A 81 -6.17 2.03 21.62
C GLY A 81 -7.64 1.85 21.24
N LEU A 82 -7.91 1.25 20.09
CA LEU A 82 -9.28 0.87 19.68
C LEU A 82 -9.76 -0.39 20.42
N LEU A 83 -8.88 -1.37 20.64
CA LEU A 83 -9.23 -2.56 21.45
C LEU A 83 -9.68 -2.22 22.87
N GLU A 84 -9.08 -1.20 23.51
CA GLU A 84 -9.52 -0.67 24.81
C GLU A 84 -10.95 -0.12 24.77
N ARG A 85 -11.48 0.14 23.57
CA ARG A 85 -12.85 0.63 23.31
C ARG A 85 -13.78 -0.46 22.77
N ASN A 86 -13.33 -1.72 22.79
CA ASN A 86 -14.00 -2.87 22.17
C ASN A 86 -14.19 -2.75 20.65
N LEU A 87 -13.40 -1.90 19.97
CA LEU A 87 -13.32 -1.84 18.51
C LEU A 87 -12.06 -2.57 18.04
N GLN A 88 -12.21 -3.62 17.26
CA GLN A 88 -11.09 -4.39 16.74
C GLN A 88 -10.90 -4.10 15.26
N LEU A 89 -9.72 -3.56 14.87
CA LEU A 89 -9.38 -3.45 13.45
C LEU A 89 -9.32 -4.83 12.79
N ILE A 90 -9.74 -4.89 11.53
CA ILE A 90 -9.83 -6.13 10.75
C ILE A 90 -8.49 -6.83 10.58
N ASN A 91 -7.41 -6.04 10.48
CA ASN A 91 -6.05 -6.54 10.48
C ASN A 91 -5.37 -6.20 11.80
N ASN A 92 -4.71 -7.17 12.44
CA ASN A 92 -3.85 -6.89 13.57
C ASN A 92 -2.49 -6.30 13.08
N PRO A 93 -1.62 -5.79 13.96
CA PRO A 93 -0.36 -5.17 13.54
C PRO A 93 0.59 -6.09 12.75
N TYR A 94 0.56 -7.39 12.99
CA TYR A 94 1.34 -8.37 12.23
C TYR A 94 0.78 -8.54 10.82
N GLU A 95 -0.53 -8.65 10.67
CA GLU A 95 -1.23 -8.75 9.38
C GLU A 95 -1.06 -7.47 8.55
N TYR A 96 -1.12 -6.30 9.21
CA TYR A 96 -0.82 -5.00 8.60
C TYR A 96 0.61 -4.98 8.06
N LYS A 97 1.61 -5.27 8.91
CA LYS A 97 3.03 -5.30 8.53
C LYS A 97 3.29 -6.27 7.38
N HIS A 98 2.66 -7.46 7.41
CA HIS A 98 2.82 -8.49 6.37
C HIS A 98 2.49 -7.99 4.97
N CYS A 99 1.48 -7.14 4.81
CA CYS A 99 1.10 -6.56 3.52
C CYS A 99 1.78 -5.21 3.26
N TYR A 100 2.11 -4.47 4.32
CA TYR A 100 2.66 -3.12 4.22
C TYR A 100 4.15 -3.11 3.86
N TYR A 101 4.96 -4.07 4.35
CA TYR A 101 6.38 -4.20 4.05
C TYR A 101 6.65 -5.31 3.04
N LEU A 102 7.21 -4.98 1.88
CA LEU A 102 7.55 -5.97 0.85
C LEU A 102 8.37 -7.16 1.40
N PRO A 103 9.42 -6.98 2.24
CA PRO A 103 10.17 -8.10 2.78
C PRO A 103 9.34 -9.12 3.57
N GLU A 104 8.27 -8.70 4.22
CA GLU A 104 7.43 -9.57 5.05
C GLU A 104 6.54 -10.53 4.23
N SER A 105 6.22 -10.16 3.00
CA SER A 105 5.37 -10.95 2.11
C SER A 105 6.11 -11.53 0.89
N TYR A 106 7.37 -11.13 0.66
CA TYR A 106 8.10 -11.47 -0.56
C TYR A 106 8.16 -12.97 -0.82
N ALA A 107 8.51 -13.78 0.18
CA ALA A 107 8.60 -15.24 0.02
C ALA A 107 7.29 -15.88 -0.48
N LEU A 108 6.14 -15.28 -0.18
CA LEU A 108 4.84 -15.75 -0.64
C LEU A 108 4.61 -15.46 -2.12
N ILE A 109 5.10 -14.32 -2.61
CA ILE A 109 4.85 -13.84 -3.98
C ILE A 109 6.06 -13.98 -4.91
N GLU A 110 7.20 -14.46 -4.43
CA GLU A 110 8.49 -14.50 -5.14
C GLU A 110 8.40 -15.08 -6.55
N SER A 111 7.65 -16.17 -6.74
CA SER A 111 7.47 -16.81 -8.04
C SER A 111 6.63 -16.01 -9.04
N MET A 112 5.96 -14.95 -8.59
CA MET A 112 5.01 -14.16 -9.40
C MET A 112 5.30 -12.65 -9.37
N THR A 113 6.43 -12.26 -8.78
CA THR A 113 6.84 -10.85 -8.62
C THR A 113 8.27 -10.67 -9.13
N PRO A 114 8.69 -9.49 -9.59
CA PRO A 114 10.08 -9.25 -9.98
C PRO A 114 11.05 -9.55 -8.84
N LYS A 115 12.20 -10.15 -9.18
CA LYS A 115 13.27 -10.42 -8.21
C LYS A 115 13.55 -9.18 -7.38
N SER A 116 13.60 -9.36 -6.05
CA SER A 116 13.87 -8.28 -5.12
C SER A 116 14.93 -8.71 -4.09
N ALA A 117 15.78 -7.76 -3.70
CA ALA A 117 16.72 -7.89 -2.60
C ALA A 117 16.61 -6.65 -1.72
N TRP A 118 16.90 -6.77 -0.43
CA TRP A 118 16.76 -5.64 0.48
C TRP A 118 17.85 -5.64 1.55
N ILE A 119 18.07 -4.45 2.11
CA ILE A 119 18.96 -4.23 3.24
C ILE A 119 18.22 -3.41 4.30
N SER A 120 18.39 -3.77 5.58
CA SER A 120 17.85 -3.00 6.71
C SER A 120 18.89 -2.00 7.28
N LYS A 121 20.19 -2.23 7.02
CA LYS A 121 21.28 -1.35 7.42
C LYS A 121 21.76 -0.56 6.20
N ILE A 122 21.21 0.63 6.03
CA ILE A 122 21.43 1.46 4.83
C ILE A 122 22.85 2.08 4.76
N ASP A 123 23.58 2.11 5.85
CA ASP A 123 24.95 2.59 5.97
C ASP A 123 26.03 1.52 5.70
N SER A 124 25.63 0.28 5.45
CA SER A 124 26.56 -0.82 5.15
C SER A 124 26.87 -0.92 3.66
N ALA A 125 28.05 -0.42 3.25
CA ALA A 125 28.52 -0.50 1.88
C ALA A 125 28.64 -1.96 1.36
N ASP A 126 29.02 -2.91 2.23
CA ASP A 126 29.16 -4.33 1.84
C ASP A 126 27.80 -4.97 1.57
N LEU A 127 26.80 -4.73 2.43
CA LEU A 127 25.44 -5.21 2.20
C LEU A 127 24.82 -4.58 0.94
N LEU A 128 25.10 -3.31 0.70
CA LEU A 128 24.64 -2.61 -0.50
C LEU A 128 25.25 -3.27 -1.76
N LYS A 129 26.56 -3.47 -1.80
CA LYS A 129 27.22 -4.13 -2.93
C LYS A 129 26.71 -5.55 -3.14
N GLN A 130 26.52 -6.32 -2.07
CA GLN A 130 25.97 -7.67 -2.15
C GLN A 130 24.56 -7.66 -2.75
N ALA A 131 23.69 -6.76 -2.29
CA ALA A 131 22.33 -6.65 -2.81
C ALA A 131 22.31 -6.28 -4.31
N LEU A 132 23.09 -5.26 -4.73
CA LEU A 132 23.19 -4.83 -6.12
C LEU A 132 23.77 -5.91 -7.03
N SER A 133 24.85 -6.58 -6.59
CA SER A 133 25.52 -7.66 -7.37
C SER A 133 24.60 -8.84 -7.65
N SER A 134 23.56 -9.04 -6.83
CA SER A 134 22.59 -10.13 -7.05
C SER A 134 21.78 -10.00 -8.34
N PHE A 135 21.79 -8.84 -8.98
CA PHE A 135 21.03 -8.57 -10.22
C PHE A 135 21.85 -8.71 -11.50
N ASP A 136 23.15 -9.03 -11.41
CA ASP A 136 24.01 -9.36 -12.57
C ASP A 136 24.04 -8.27 -13.67
N GLY A 137 24.08 -6.98 -13.30
CA GLY A 137 24.09 -5.86 -14.23
C GLY A 137 22.71 -5.48 -14.81
N LYS A 138 21.65 -6.19 -14.46
CA LYS A 138 20.30 -5.84 -14.92
C LYS A 138 19.83 -4.50 -14.36
N PRO A 139 18.97 -3.80 -15.10
CA PRO A 139 18.31 -2.60 -14.58
C PRO A 139 17.40 -2.93 -13.41
N ILE A 140 17.40 -2.04 -12.41
CA ILE A 140 16.61 -2.18 -11.20
C ILE A 140 15.93 -0.87 -10.82
N ILE A 141 14.94 -0.95 -9.95
CA ILE A 141 14.37 0.19 -9.26
C ILE A 141 14.71 0.12 -7.75
N ILE A 142 14.88 1.29 -7.15
CA ILE A 142 15.01 1.43 -5.69
C ILE A 142 13.69 1.92 -5.10
N LYS A 143 13.36 1.39 -3.93
CA LYS A 143 12.29 1.85 -3.04
C LYS A 143 12.71 1.62 -1.59
N ASP A 144 11.99 2.19 -0.62
CA ASP A 144 12.02 1.66 0.74
C ASP A 144 11.10 0.42 0.86
N TYR A 145 10.83 -0.07 2.04
CA TYR A 145 9.96 -1.25 2.21
C TYR A 145 8.54 -1.02 1.71
N VAL A 146 8.12 0.26 1.52
CA VAL A 146 6.75 0.68 1.20
C VAL A 146 6.67 1.49 -0.09
N LYS A 147 7.47 2.57 -0.22
CA LYS A 147 7.33 3.60 -1.26
C LYS A 147 8.56 3.73 -2.15
N SER A 148 8.33 4.17 -3.39
CA SER A 148 9.38 4.57 -4.33
C SER A 148 9.25 6.04 -4.70
N GLN A 149 10.32 6.64 -5.22
CA GLN A 149 10.34 8.02 -5.72
C GLN A 149 10.05 8.08 -7.22
N LYS A 150 8.90 7.52 -7.66
CA LYS A 150 8.52 7.41 -9.08
C LYS A 150 8.49 8.76 -9.81
N HIS A 151 8.23 9.86 -9.10
CA HIS A 151 8.22 11.21 -9.69
C HIS A 151 9.63 11.73 -10.03
N HIS A 152 10.66 11.12 -9.42
CA HIS A 152 12.08 11.36 -9.65
C HIS A 152 12.73 10.14 -10.31
N TRP A 153 12.13 9.68 -11.43
CA TRP A 153 12.42 8.39 -12.04
C TRP A 153 13.90 8.15 -12.29
N PHE A 154 14.59 9.08 -12.98
CA PHE A 154 15.99 8.93 -13.33
C PHE A 154 16.97 9.32 -12.24
N ASP A 155 16.54 10.16 -11.29
CA ASP A 155 17.42 10.72 -10.25
C ASP A 155 17.38 9.93 -8.94
N ALA A 156 16.24 9.27 -8.63
CA ALA A 156 16.02 8.65 -7.32
C ALA A 156 15.19 7.35 -7.38
N CYS A 157 15.02 6.73 -8.55
CA CYS A 157 14.23 5.49 -8.64
C CYS A 157 14.86 4.42 -9.53
N TYR A 158 15.25 4.75 -10.75
CA TYR A 158 15.71 3.81 -11.75
C TYR A 158 17.25 3.76 -11.82
N ILE A 159 17.82 2.57 -11.67
CA ILE A 159 19.26 2.28 -11.80
C ILE A 159 19.44 1.40 -13.04
N PRO A 160 20.04 1.92 -14.12
CA PRO A 160 20.11 1.22 -15.40
C PRO A 160 21.05 0.01 -15.39
N ASP A 161 22.07 0.01 -14.55
CA ASP A 161 23.02 -1.09 -14.38
C ASP A 161 23.34 -1.28 -12.90
N SER A 162 22.94 -2.42 -12.35
CA SER A 162 23.19 -2.75 -10.95
C SER A 162 24.66 -2.99 -10.60
N GLN A 163 25.57 -3.12 -11.60
CA GLN A 163 27.02 -3.26 -11.42
C GLN A 163 27.75 -1.92 -11.53
N ASP A 164 27.13 -0.87 -12.06
CA ASP A 164 27.68 0.49 -11.98
C ASP A 164 27.44 1.06 -10.57
N PHE A 165 28.27 0.64 -9.62
CA PHE A 165 28.12 1.02 -8.22
C PHE A 165 28.22 2.52 -7.96
N GLU A 166 29.03 3.25 -8.76
CA GLU A 166 29.16 4.70 -8.60
C GLU A 166 27.84 5.41 -8.98
N HIS A 167 27.25 5.04 -10.12
CA HIS A 167 25.97 5.58 -10.55
C HIS A 167 24.83 5.17 -9.61
N ALA A 168 24.78 3.88 -9.25
CA ALA A 168 23.80 3.36 -8.30
C ALA A 168 23.83 4.12 -6.97
N GLN A 169 25.02 4.38 -6.41
CA GLN A 169 25.19 5.12 -5.17
C GLN A 169 24.64 6.56 -5.25
N LYS A 170 24.80 7.25 -6.39
CA LYS A 170 24.23 8.59 -6.59
C LYS A 170 22.70 8.56 -6.51
N ILE A 171 22.07 7.60 -7.19
CA ILE A 171 20.61 7.43 -7.17
C ILE A 171 20.11 7.05 -5.77
N ILE A 172 20.81 6.13 -5.08
CA ILE A 172 20.47 5.69 -3.73
C ILE A 172 20.55 6.86 -2.74
N ASN A 173 21.61 7.65 -2.79
CA ASN A 173 21.78 8.81 -1.92
C ASN A 173 20.66 9.82 -2.15
N LYS A 174 20.30 10.06 -3.42
CA LYS A 174 19.19 10.97 -3.76
C LYS A 174 17.84 10.43 -3.29
N PHE A 175 17.61 9.12 -3.41
CA PHE A 175 16.42 8.46 -2.87
C PHE A 175 16.32 8.68 -1.35
N ILE A 176 17.40 8.41 -0.61
CA ILE A 176 17.45 8.58 0.87
C ILE A 176 17.19 10.04 1.24
N GLU A 177 17.83 10.99 0.54
CA GLU A 177 17.62 12.44 0.75
C GLU A 177 16.14 12.82 0.60
N LEU A 178 15.48 12.34 -0.46
CA LEU A 178 14.08 12.66 -0.75
C LEU A 178 13.09 11.97 0.21
N GLN A 179 13.43 10.78 0.70
CA GLN A 179 12.62 10.10 1.73
C GLN A 179 12.75 10.78 3.10
N GLY A 180 13.94 11.23 3.47
CA GLY A 180 14.17 11.86 4.76
C GLY A 180 13.62 11.03 5.92
N ASP A 181 12.88 11.66 6.82
CA ASP A 181 12.25 11.03 8.00
C ASP A 181 11.08 10.07 7.63
N ASN A 182 10.65 10.04 6.37
CA ASN A 182 9.60 9.14 5.90
C ASN A 182 10.14 7.81 5.35
N LEU A 183 11.45 7.55 5.46
CA LEU A 183 12.03 6.29 5.04
C LEU A 183 11.56 5.14 5.95
N GLU A 184 10.86 4.17 5.37
CA GLU A 184 10.26 3.05 6.09
C GLU A 184 11.12 1.77 5.97
N GLY A 185 11.58 1.29 7.13
CA GLY A 185 12.30 0.00 7.23
C GLY A 185 13.72 0.05 6.67
N GLY A 186 13.91 -0.20 5.40
CA GLY A 186 15.23 -0.22 4.74
C GLY A 186 15.10 -0.01 3.24
N LEU A 187 16.16 -0.34 2.48
CA LEU A 187 16.16 -0.21 1.03
C LEU A 187 15.81 -1.53 0.37
N VAL A 188 14.97 -1.47 -0.65
CA VAL A 188 14.63 -2.58 -1.54
C VAL A 188 15.15 -2.25 -2.94
N PHE A 189 15.86 -3.18 -3.52
CA PHE A 189 16.26 -3.20 -4.93
C PHE A 189 15.42 -4.22 -5.65
N ARG A 190 14.85 -3.86 -6.78
CA ARG A 190 13.92 -4.72 -7.50
C ARG A 190 14.22 -4.71 -8.98
N GLU A 191 14.29 -5.90 -9.60
CA GLU A 191 14.50 -6.03 -11.04
C GLU A 191 13.46 -5.20 -11.80
N PHE A 192 13.93 -4.34 -12.69
CA PHE A 192 13.05 -3.61 -13.59
C PHE A 192 12.54 -4.56 -14.66
N VAL A 193 11.22 -4.61 -14.81
CA VAL A 193 10.55 -5.43 -15.85
C VAL A 193 9.76 -4.54 -16.79
N GLU A 194 9.76 -4.88 -18.06
CA GLU A 194 8.99 -4.16 -19.07
C GLU A 194 7.51 -4.53 -18.99
N LEU A 195 6.69 -3.57 -18.61
CA LEU A 195 5.23 -3.69 -18.54
C LEU A 195 4.58 -3.27 -19.87
N GLU A 196 3.36 -3.77 -20.14
CA GLU A 196 2.55 -3.34 -21.29
C GLU A 196 2.16 -1.87 -21.12
N SER A 197 2.69 -1.00 -21.99
CA SER A 197 2.45 0.44 -21.94
C SER A 197 1.05 0.78 -22.43
N ILE A 198 0.38 1.69 -21.72
CA ILE A 198 -0.91 2.27 -22.11
C ILE A 198 -0.81 3.78 -22.41
N GLY A 199 0.37 4.38 -22.23
CA GLY A 199 0.60 5.79 -22.47
C GLY A 199 1.76 6.37 -21.67
N ILE A 200 1.81 7.68 -21.59
CA ILE A 200 2.81 8.44 -20.82
C ILE A 200 2.08 9.44 -19.93
N HIS A 201 2.43 9.48 -18.66
CA HIS A 201 1.86 10.44 -17.72
C HIS A 201 2.21 11.88 -18.13
N SER A 202 1.22 12.75 -18.23
CA SER A 202 1.34 14.09 -18.81
C SER A 202 2.36 14.97 -18.08
N LYS A 203 2.48 14.88 -16.77
CA LYS A 203 3.35 15.70 -15.90
C LYS A 203 4.71 15.05 -15.68
N SER A 204 4.78 13.83 -15.14
CA SER A 204 6.02 13.17 -14.74
C SER A 204 6.77 12.50 -15.91
N LYS A 205 6.15 12.39 -17.08
CA LYS A 205 6.68 11.65 -18.26
C LYS A 205 6.97 10.17 -17.99
N MET A 206 6.51 9.65 -16.87
CA MET A 206 6.61 8.23 -16.55
C MET A 206 5.73 7.42 -17.51
N PRO A 207 6.18 6.25 -17.99
CA PRO A 207 5.32 5.35 -18.74
C PRO A 207 4.17 4.85 -17.84
N LEU A 208 2.94 5.01 -18.32
CA LEU A 208 1.76 4.41 -17.74
C LEU A 208 1.64 2.98 -18.26
N THR A 209 1.32 2.07 -17.39
CA THR A 209 1.32 0.64 -17.65
C THR A 209 -0.02 0.01 -17.33
N LYS A 210 -0.31 -1.14 -17.94
CA LYS A 210 -1.57 -1.84 -17.72
C LYS A 210 -1.55 -2.51 -16.35
N GLU A 211 -2.05 -1.80 -15.37
CA GLU A 211 -2.05 -2.18 -13.96
C GLU A 211 -3.46 -2.19 -13.37
N TYR A 212 -3.70 -3.11 -12.45
CA TYR A 212 -4.96 -3.22 -11.72
C TYR A 212 -4.69 -3.43 -10.23
N ARG A 213 -5.55 -2.86 -9.41
CA ARG A 213 -5.62 -3.13 -7.97
C ARG A 213 -6.79 -4.05 -7.68
N ILE A 214 -6.53 -5.13 -6.98
CA ILE A 214 -7.53 -6.10 -6.52
C ILE A 214 -7.65 -5.94 -5.01
N PHE A 215 -8.80 -5.53 -4.51
CA PHE A 215 -9.10 -5.58 -3.08
C PHE A 215 -9.58 -6.97 -2.71
N VAL A 216 -9.01 -7.53 -1.65
CA VAL A 216 -9.33 -8.86 -1.15
C VAL A 216 -9.77 -8.74 0.31
N LEU A 217 -11.00 -9.20 0.57
CA LEU A 217 -11.61 -9.23 1.90
C LEU A 217 -11.91 -10.68 2.28
N ASN A 218 -11.45 -11.12 3.45
CA ASN A 218 -11.65 -12.50 3.93
C ASN A 218 -11.33 -13.54 2.84
N LYS A 219 -10.16 -13.38 2.18
CA LYS A 219 -9.63 -14.24 1.12
C LYS A 219 -10.43 -14.23 -0.19
N LYS A 220 -11.39 -13.33 -0.35
CA LYS A 220 -12.19 -13.18 -1.57
C LYS A 220 -11.95 -11.84 -2.23
N PRO A 221 -11.73 -11.78 -3.56
CA PRO A 221 -11.67 -10.51 -4.27
C PRO A 221 -13.04 -9.84 -4.23
N VAL A 222 -13.07 -8.59 -3.76
CA VAL A 222 -14.31 -7.79 -3.60
C VAL A 222 -14.37 -6.60 -4.54
N SER A 223 -13.23 -6.14 -5.04
CA SER A 223 -13.17 -5.08 -6.06
C SER A 223 -11.93 -5.26 -6.92
N VAL A 224 -12.07 -4.93 -8.21
CA VAL A 224 -10.96 -4.88 -9.16
C VAL A 224 -11.06 -3.57 -9.90
N ILE A 225 -10.06 -2.73 -9.75
CA ILE A 225 -10.03 -1.39 -10.32
C ILE A 225 -8.78 -1.19 -11.17
N ARG A 226 -8.85 -0.30 -12.16
CA ARG A 226 -7.66 0.18 -12.86
C ARG A 226 -6.81 0.99 -11.91
N TYR A 227 -5.50 0.83 -12.01
CA TYR A 227 -4.56 1.61 -11.21
C TYR A 227 -4.47 3.07 -11.69
N TRP A 228 -4.68 3.31 -12.99
CA TRP A 228 -4.65 4.63 -13.64
C TRP A 228 -6.05 5.03 -14.05
N ASP A 229 -6.66 5.96 -13.33
CA ASP A 229 -8.07 6.36 -13.53
C ASP A 229 -8.30 7.10 -14.86
N ASP A 230 -7.31 7.88 -15.32
CA ASP A 230 -7.39 8.69 -16.54
C ASP A 230 -7.35 7.87 -17.85
N MET A 231 -7.13 6.55 -17.77
CA MET A 231 -6.90 5.71 -18.96
C MET A 231 -7.93 4.59 -19.08
N THR A 232 -8.45 4.43 -20.30
CA THR A 232 -9.37 3.33 -20.61
C THR A 232 -8.61 2.15 -21.22
N TYR A 233 -8.60 1.00 -20.56
CA TYR A 233 -8.04 -0.25 -21.07
C TYR A 233 -8.94 -1.44 -20.76
N ASN A 234 -8.77 -2.55 -21.50
CA ASN A 234 -9.70 -3.66 -21.46
C ASN A 234 -9.58 -4.49 -20.17
N ASP A 235 -10.67 -4.60 -19.42
CA ASP A 235 -10.76 -5.33 -18.14
C ASP A 235 -11.11 -6.82 -18.31
N LYS A 236 -11.49 -7.27 -19.54
CA LYS A 236 -11.94 -8.66 -19.78
C LYS A 236 -10.83 -9.71 -19.68
N GLU A 237 -9.58 -9.27 -19.63
CA GLU A 237 -8.41 -10.16 -19.67
C GLU A 237 -7.72 -10.37 -18.31
N ILE A 238 -8.29 -9.87 -17.20
CA ILE A 238 -7.63 -9.98 -15.89
C ILE A 238 -7.72 -11.42 -15.40
N PRO A 239 -6.59 -12.14 -15.23
CA PRO A 239 -6.59 -13.55 -14.86
C PRO A 239 -6.70 -13.71 -13.32
N ILE A 240 -7.82 -13.32 -12.73
CA ILE A 240 -8.05 -13.38 -11.28
C ILE A 240 -7.75 -14.78 -10.70
N SER A 241 -8.09 -15.84 -11.46
CA SER A 241 -7.87 -17.23 -11.06
C SER A 241 -6.38 -17.57 -10.86
N LYS A 242 -5.47 -16.91 -11.58
CA LYS A 242 -4.02 -17.09 -11.44
C LYS A 242 -3.51 -16.74 -10.03
N PHE A 243 -4.18 -15.80 -9.36
CA PHE A 243 -3.79 -15.28 -8.05
C PHE A 243 -4.55 -15.93 -6.88
N LYS A 244 -5.43 -16.90 -7.14
CA LYS A 244 -6.29 -17.53 -6.11
C LYS A 244 -5.50 -18.09 -4.93
N LYS A 245 -4.33 -18.70 -5.18
CA LYS A 245 -3.46 -19.23 -4.14
C LYS A 245 -2.97 -18.09 -3.23
N ILE A 246 -2.54 -16.97 -3.81
CA ILE A 246 -2.09 -15.79 -3.06
C ILE A 246 -3.21 -15.25 -2.17
N PHE A 247 -4.44 -15.15 -2.68
CA PHE A 247 -5.58 -14.71 -1.87
C PHE A 247 -5.81 -15.56 -0.63
N THR A 248 -5.54 -16.86 -0.68
CA THR A 248 -5.73 -17.77 0.45
C THR A 248 -4.55 -17.80 1.42
N GLU A 249 -3.32 -17.57 0.96
CA GLU A 249 -2.10 -17.70 1.76
C GLU A 249 -1.65 -16.40 2.43
N VAL A 250 -2.03 -15.22 1.91
CA VAL A 250 -1.73 -13.92 2.54
C VAL A 250 -2.29 -13.88 3.96
N LYS A 251 -1.46 -13.47 4.92
CA LYS A 251 -1.82 -13.42 6.35
C LYS A 251 -2.50 -12.10 6.73
N SER A 252 -3.48 -11.68 5.96
CA SER A 252 -4.28 -10.50 6.21
C SER A 252 -5.72 -10.79 5.85
N ASN A 253 -6.66 -10.16 6.54
CA ASN A 253 -8.10 -10.30 6.26
C ASN A 253 -8.59 -9.27 5.25
N PHE A 254 -7.87 -8.15 5.13
CA PHE A 254 -8.20 -7.11 4.15
C PHE A 254 -6.92 -6.52 3.57
N PHE A 255 -6.67 -6.80 2.30
CA PHE A 255 -5.44 -6.39 1.62
C PHE A 255 -5.70 -6.07 0.15
N THR A 256 -4.70 -5.46 -0.51
CA THR A 256 -4.69 -5.26 -1.96
C THR A 256 -3.60 -6.07 -2.62
N LEU A 257 -3.86 -6.47 -3.85
CA LEU A 257 -2.89 -7.05 -4.76
C LEU A 257 -2.85 -6.17 -6.02
N ASP A 258 -1.74 -5.48 -6.21
CA ASP A 258 -1.49 -4.72 -7.43
C ASP A 258 -0.80 -5.64 -8.44
N ILE A 259 -1.41 -5.78 -9.63
CA ILE A 259 -0.92 -6.63 -10.71
C ILE A 259 -0.72 -5.83 -11.97
N ALA A 260 0.26 -6.22 -12.78
CA ALA A 260 0.50 -5.61 -14.08
C ALA A 260 0.70 -6.66 -15.16
N LYS A 261 0.40 -6.26 -16.40
CA LYS A 261 0.70 -7.07 -17.58
C LYS A 261 2.09 -6.76 -18.11
N LEU A 262 2.91 -7.78 -18.24
CA LEU A 262 4.22 -7.69 -18.87
C LEU A 262 4.08 -7.51 -20.39
N LYS A 263 5.10 -6.95 -21.04
CA LYS A 263 5.15 -6.75 -22.48
C LYS A 263 5.07 -8.06 -23.28
N ASN A 264 5.50 -9.18 -22.68
CA ASN A 264 5.37 -10.53 -23.27
C ASN A 264 3.95 -11.13 -23.13
N GLY A 265 3.02 -10.43 -22.45
CA GLY A 265 1.65 -10.87 -22.24
C GLY A 265 1.38 -11.57 -20.90
N ASP A 266 2.41 -11.93 -20.14
CA ASP A 266 2.26 -12.52 -18.80
C ASP A 266 1.80 -11.49 -17.77
N TRP A 267 1.29 -11.97 -16.65
CA TRP A 267 0.89 -11.13 -15.51
C TRP A 267 1.82 -11.34 -14.33
N VAL A 268 2.17 -10.24 -13.69
CA VAL A 268 3.09 -10.18 -12.56
C VAL A 268 2.46 -9.40 -11.40
N ILE A 269 2.79 -9.78 -10.16
CA ILE A 269 2.43 -9.02 -8.97
C ILE A 269 3.41 -7.86 -8.83
N ILE A 270 2.87 -6.65 -8.76
CA ILE A 270 3.65 -5.45 -8.49
C ILE A 270 3.81 -5.25 -6.99
N GLU A 271 2.72 -5.34 -6.23
CA GLU A 271 2.74 -5.07 -4.80
C GLU A 271 1.62 -5.78 -4.07
N LEU A 272 1.88 -6.18 -2.82
CA LEU A 272 0.87 -6.37 -1.80
C LEU A 272 0.75 -5.11 -0.97
N GLY A 273 -0.46 -4.70 -0.64
CA GLY A 273 -0.74 -3.56 0.22
C GLY A 273 -1.76 -3.91 1.29
N ASP A 274 -1.79 -3.18 2.41
CA ASP A 274 -2.88 -3.29 3.36
C ASP A 274 -4.13 -2.59 2.81
N GLY A 275 -5.27 -3.28 2.80
CA GLY A 275 -6.51 -2.77 2.21
C GLY A 275 -7.08 -1.55 2.92
N GLN A 276 -6.70 -1.35 4.18
CA GLN A 276 -7.19 -0.22 4.98
C GLN A 276 -6.57 1.11 4.56
N VAL A 277 -5.33 1.09 4.06
CA VAL A 277 -4.57 2.28 3.66
C VAL A 277 -4.41 2.40 2.14
N ALA A 278 -5.03 1.51 1.40
CA ALA A 278 -5.04 1.53 -0.05
C ALA A 278 -6.24 2.34 -0.56
N GLU A 279 -5.99 3.37 -1.35
CA GLU A 279 -7.03 4.18 -1.97
C GLU A 279 -7.80 3.37 -3.01
N HIS A 280 -9.14 3.54 -3.03
CA HIS A 280 -9.98 3.08 -4.12
C HIS A 280 -9.98 4.14 -5.22
N MET A 281 -9.15 3.95 -6.22
CA MET A 281 -8.94 4.91 -7.31
C MET A 281 -10.23 5.18 -8.07
N GLY A 282 -10.61 6.44 -8.18
CA GLY A 282 -11.82 6.88 -8.87
C GLY A 282 -13.14 6.47 -8.21
N SER A 283 -14.24 6.90 -8.83
CA SER A 283 -15.59 6.60 -8.33
C SER A 283 -16.19 5.31 -8.88
N THR A 284 -15.61 4.74 -9.94
CA THR A 284 -16.12 3.54 -10.60
C THR A 284 -16.04 2.32 -9.68
N GLY A 285 -17.21 1.74 -9.35
CA GLY A 285 -17.29 0.55 -8.50
C GLY A 285 -17.17 0.81 -7.00
N LEU A 286 -16.97 2.07 -6.57
CA LEU A 286 -16.83 2.43 -5.16
C LEU A 286 -18.08 2.08 -4.33
N GLU A 287 -19.26 2.27 -4.87
CA GLU A 287 -20.52 1.91 -4.20
C GLU A 287 -20.60 0.38 -3.96
N ASN A 288 -20.29 -0.42 -4.97
CA ASN A 288 -20.25 -1.87 -4.85
C ASN A 288 -19.15 -2.33 -3.85
N PHE A 289 -18.00 -1.67 -3.86
CA PHE A 289 -16.94 -1.94 -2.89
C PHE A 289 -17.43 -1.77 -1.45
N TYR A 290 -18.11 -0.64 -1.15
CA TYR A 290 -18.67 -0.41 0.19
C TYR A 290 -19.81 -1.37 0.54
N GLN A 291 -20.61 -1.78 -0.44
CA GLN A 291 -21.60 -2.83 -0.25
C GLN A 291 -20.94 -4.18 0.13
N GLN A 292 -19.81 -4.53 -0.51
CA GLN A 292 -19.07 -5.74 -0.12
C GLN A 292 -18.44 -5.60 1.27
N LEU A 293 -17.89 -4.43 1.62
CA LEU A 293 -17.37 -4.19 2.97
C LEU A 293 -18.45 -4.34 4.04
N SER A 294 -19.68 -3.94 3.78
CA SER A 294 -20.79 -4.05 4.75
C SER A 294 -21.12 -5.48 5.14
N THR A 295 -20.76 -6.44 4.30
CA THR A 295 -20.99 -7.89 4.53
C THR A 295 -19.85 -8.57 5.29
N ALA A 296 -18.77 -7.86 5.61
CA ALA A 296 -17.60 -8.37 6.33
C ALA A 296 -17.85 -8.45 7.85
N SER A 297 -18.86 -9.16 8.27
CA SER A 297 -19.19 -9.38 9.70
C SER A 297 -18.84 -10.78 10.16
#